data_54562c2c8f1a9b82d849db53ba9b2e35
#
_entry.id   54562c2c8f1a9b82d849db53ba9b2e35
#
_cell.length_a   1.000
_cell.length_b   1.000
_cell.length_c   1.000
_cell.angle_alpha   90.00
_cell.angle_beta   90.00
_cell.angle_gamma   90.00
#
_symmetry.space_group_name_H-M   'P 1'
#
loop_
_entity.id
_entity.type
_entity.pdbx_description
1 polymer ?
#
loop_
_entity_poly.entity_id
_entity_poly.type
_entity_poly.pdbx_seq_one_letter_code
_entity_poly.pdbx_strand_id
1 'polypeptide(L)'
;MAGFMIAAPRSGSGKTMVTCGILELLKRKQKNPFSYKCGPDYIDGLFHRKVLGIEGGNLDSFFEQPQDMREKYAAVSETHFPVVEGVMGYFDGLGGDTTAASSWEVADILDLPVVLVVDAKGASLSLAALIKGFQVFQGESQLSQANKNGNHIQAVILNRISPMLYPRMKAVIEKETGVLVAGYVPELDFWQVGSRHLGLVLPGEIKNLQEQMRQLGDCLEKTLDVDALLKLGEKADIDALGSVTVTADGSSQKCEAQKNADLVLQNQLSGEKISHSAIRIRLGVAWDEAFCFYYRDNLEFLEKQGVQIVRFSPVHDKHLPDDLDGLLLGGGYPELYAKALGENETIRNEIRRKAEEDMPILAECGGY
;
A
#
# COMPACT_ATOMS: atom_id res chain seq x y z
N MET A 1 2.04 7.90 -16.87
CA MET A 1 2.58 7.04 -15.80
C MET A 1 2.19 5.60 -16.07
N ALA A 2 3.03 4.66 -15.68
CA ALA A 2 2.71 3.26 -15.76
C ALA A 2 2.04 2.79 -14.45
N GLY A 3 1.30 1.69 -14.49
CA GLY A 3 0.76 1.04 -13.32
C GLY A 3 -0.75 0.80 -13.36
N PHE A 4 -1.23 0.00 -12.43
CA PHE A 4 -2.65 -0.30 -12.24
C PHE A 4 -2.95 -0.70 -10.80
N MET A 5 -4.24 -0.64 -10.46
CA MET A 5 -4.70 -1.11 -9.15
C MET A 5 -5.32 -2.50 -9.25
N ILE A 6 -5.05 -3.35 -8.26
CA ILE A 6 -5.74 -4.63 -8.03
C ILE A 6 -6.74 -4.42 -6.90
N ALA A 7 -8.01 -4.48 -7.22
CA ALA A 7 -9.11 -4.36 -6.27
C ALA A 7 -10.00 -5.61 -6.25
N ALA A 8 -10.96 -5.66 -5.36
CA ALA A 8 -11.92 -6.76 -5.32
C ALA A 8 -13.27 -6.30 -4.76
N PRO A 9 -14.37 -7.03 -5.01
CA PRO A 9 -15.68 -6.71 -4.47
C PRO A 9 -15.77 -6.77 -2.94
N ARG A 10 -14.91 -7.55 -2.29
CA ARG A 10 -14.88 -7.75 -0.83
C ARG A 10 -13.55 -8.32 -0.36
N SER A 11 -13.33 -8.29 0.96
CA SER A 11 -12.24 -9.02 1.59
C SER A 11 -12.34 -10.52 1.32
N GLY A 12 -11.21 -11.23 1.25
CA GLY A 12 -11.16 -12.68 1.00
C GLY A 12 -11.38 -13.09 -0.46
N SER A 13 -11.50 -12.16 -1.41
CA SER A 13 -11.61 -12.47 -2.84
C SER A 13 -10.28 -12.93 -3.48
N GLY A 14 -9.15 -12.84 -2.77
CA GLY A 14 -7.84 -13.27 -3.23
C GLY A 14 -6.94 -12.16 -3.79
N LYS A 15 -7.23 -10.89 -3.48
CA LYS A 15 -6.40 -9.74 -3.91
C LYS A 15 -4.92 -9.96 -3.65
N THR A 16 -4.54 -10.19 -2.40
CA THR A 16 -3.13 -10.31 -1.98
C THR A 16 -2.41 -11.44 -2.72
N MET A 17 -3.05 -12.60 -2.88
CA MET A 17 -2.48 -13.70 -3.64
C MET A 17 -2.25 -13.31 -5.11
N VAL A 18 -3.25 -12.71 -5.75
CA VAL A 18 -3.14 -12.28 -7.15
C VAL A 18 -2.09 -11.18 -7.30
N THR A 19 -2.04 -10.21 -6.37
CA THR A 19 -1.02 -9.17 -6.35
C THR A 19 0.38 -9.76 -6.24
N CYS A 20 0.62 -10.68 -5.31
CA CYS A 20 1.91 -11.36 -5.17
C CYS A 20 2.32 -12.09 -6.46
N GLY A 21 1.39 -12.81 -7.09
CA GLY A 21 1.67 -13.51 -8.34
C GLY A 21 1.97 -12.57 -9.51
N ILE A 22 1.25 -11.45 -9.62
CA ILE A 22 1.52 -10.43 -10.64
C ILE A 22 2.87 -9.75 -10.39
N LEU A 23 3.19 -9.40 -9.14
CA LEU A 23 4.49 -8.82 -8.78
C LEU A 23 5.64 -9.78 -9.13
N GLU A 24 5.49 -11.08 -8.87
CA GLU A 24 6.46 -12.10 -9.25
C GLU A 24 6.63 -12.18 -10.78
N LEU A 25 5.52 -12.14 -11.54
CA LEU A 25 5.57 -12.13 -13.01
C LEU A 25 6.23 -10.87 -13.58
N LEU A 26 5.93 -9.70 -13.03
CA LEU A 26 6.56 -8.45 -13.43
C LEU A 26 8.06 -8.45 -13.16
N LYS A 27 8.48 -9.02 -12.02
CA LYS A 27 9.90 -9.22 -11.68
C LYS A 27 10.59 -10.15 -12.68
N ARG A 28 9.97 -11.28 -13.05
CA ARG A 28 10.48 -12.20 -14.09
C ARG A 28 10.63 -11.50 -15.46
N LYS A 29 9.67 -10.64 -15.80
CA LYS A 29 9.70 -9.84 -17.02
C LYS A 29 10.60 -8.59 -16.93
N GLN A 30 11.35 -8.42 -15.85
CA GLN A 30 12.30 -7.31 -15.61
C GLN A 30 11.62 -5.91 -15.71
N LYS A 31 10.36 -5.82 -15.28
CA LYS A 31 9.60 -4.56 -15.31
C LYS A 31 9.82 -3.68 -14.07
N ASN A 32 10.77 -4.02 -13.20
CA ASN A 32 11.09 -3.29 -11.98
C ASN A 32 9.84 -2.91 -11.17
N PRO A 33 9.05 -3.89 -10.65
CA PRO A 33 7.80 -3.60 -9.95
C PRO A 33 8.02 -2.87 -8.64
N PHE A 34 7.07 -1.99 -8.29
CA PHE A 34 6.94 -1.38 -6.97
C PHE A 34 5.55 -1.67 -6.42
N SER A 35 5.45 -2.08 -5.17
CA SER A 35 4.17 -2.45 -4.56
C SER A 35 3.63 -1.37 -3.67
N TYR A 36 2.52 -0.74 -4.08
CA TYR A 36 1.76 0.11 -3.17
C TYR A 36 0.61 -0.66 -2.51
N LYS A 37 0.33 -0.33 -1.26
CA LYS A 37 -0.87 -0.78 -0.55
C LYS A 37 -1.77 0.40 -0.22
N CYS A 38 -3.08 0.29 -0.48
CA CYS A 38 -4.04 1.30 -0.02
C CYS A 38 -4.21 1.24 1.49
N GLY A 39 -4.28 2.42 2.11
CA GLY A 39 -4.52 2.58 3.54
C GLY A 39 -3.37 2.12 4.44
N PRO A 40 -3.60 2.05 5.77
CA PRO A 40 -2.58 1.82 6.79
C PRO A 40 -2.28 0.32 7.00
N ASP A 41 -2.15 -0.44 5.94
CA ASP A 41 -1.80 -1.85 5.99
C ASP A 41 -0.29 -2.04 5.79
N TYR A 42 0.39 -2.39 6.86
CA TYR A 42 1.84 -2.65 6.86
C TYR A 42 2.19 -4.08 6.48
N ILE A 43 1.24 -5.02 6.66
CA ILE A 43 1.46 -6.47 6.60
C ILE A 43 1.83 -6.90 5.18
N ASP A 44 1.00 -6.53 4.20
CA ASP A 44 1.22 -6.92 2.81
C ASP A 44 2.51 -6.32 2.25
N GLY A 45 2.80 -5.05 2.56
CA GLY A 45 4.04 -4.38 2.15
C GLY A 45 5.31 -5.04 2.73
N LEU A 46 5.26 -5.47 3.99
CA LEU A 46 6.36 -6.23 4.61
C LEU A 46 6.56 -7.59 3.95
N PHE A 47 5.47 -8.29 3.62
CA PHE A 47 5.51 -9.56 2.92
C PHE A 47 6.16 -9.42 1.54
N HIS A 48 5.73 -8.44 0.73
CA HIS A 48 6.30 -8.19 -0.59
C HIS A 48 7.82 -7.91 -0.52
N ARG A 49 8.25 -7.14 0.49
CA ARG A 49 9.67 -6.86 0.70
C ARG A 49 10.46 -8.09 1.14
N LYS A 50 9.97 -8.80 2.17
CA LYS A 50 10.70 -9.94 2.76
C LYS A 50 10.72 -11.17 1.85
N VAL A 51 9.60 -11.47 1.19
CA VAL A 51 9.44 -12.71 0.41
C VAL A 51 9.77 -12.51 -1.07
N LEU A 52 9.27 -11.45 -1.69
CA LEU A 52 9.50 -11.17 -3.11
C LEU A 52 10.73 -10.31 -3.38
N GLY A 53 11.25 -9.60 -2.36
CA GLY A 53 12.33 -8.63 -2.52
C GLY A 53 11.93 -7.43 -3.37
N ILE A 54 10.65 -7.01 -3.28
CA ILE A 54 10.08 -5.89 -4.02
C ILE A 54 9.88 -4.72 -3.06
N GLU A 55 10.36 -3.54 -3.45
CA GLU A 55 10.13 -2.31 -2.70
C GLU A 55 8.66 -1.92 -2.73
N GLY A 56 8.24 -1.21 -1.68
CA GLY A 56 6.85 -0.79 -1.57
C GLY A 56 6.63 0.38 -0.62
N GLY A 57 5.41 0.89 -0.65
CA GLY A 57 4.92 1.98 0.18
C GLY A 57 3.41 1.91 0.34
N ASN A 58 2.85 2.93 0.96
CA ASN A 58 1.41 3.05 1.15
C ASN A 58 0.86 4.24 0.37
N LEU A 59 -0.41 4.15 -0.02
CA LEU A 59 -1.21 5.24 -0.57
C LEU A 59 -2.45 5.36 0.32
N ASP A 60 -2.51 6.42 1.11
CA ASP A 60 -3.53 6.57 2.14
C ASP A 60 -4.25 7.92 2.00
N SER A 61 -5.40 7.92 1.32
CA SER A 61 -6.18 9.14 1.10
C SER A 61 -6.82 9.72 2.37
N PHE A 62 -6.74 9.01 3.51
CA PHE A 62 -7.13 9.55 4.80
C PHE A 62 -6.08 10.52 5.36
N PHE A 63 -4.79 10.21 5.17
CA PHE A 63 -3.69 11.01 5.71
C PHE A 63 -3.02 11.92 4.68
N GLU A 64 -3.05 11.53 3.40
CA GLU A 64 -2.35 12.24 2.33
C GLU A 64 -3.28 13.18 1.56
N GLN A 65 -2.76 14.35 1.19
CA GLN A 65 -3.48 15.21 0.25
C GLN A 65 -3.40 14.60 -1.16
N PRO A 66 -4.46 14.76 -1.98
CA PRO A 66 -4.49 14.22 -3.35
C PRO A 66 -3.27 14.63 -4.20
N GLN A 67 -2.78 15.85 -4.05
CA GLN A 67 -1.62 16.34 -4.79
C GLN A 67 -0.33 15.62 -4.38
N ASP A 68 -0.10 15.45 -3.07
CA ASP A 68 1.09 14.78 -2.53
C ASP A 68 1.11 13.31 -2.98
N MET A 69 -0.05 12.64 -2.97
CA MET A 69 -0.21 11.27 -3.44
C MET A 69 0.14 11.14 -4.92
N ARG A 70 -0.32 12.09 -5.78
CA ARG A 70 0.01 12.12 -7.20
C ARG A 70 1.50 12.31 -7.44
N GLU A 71 2.12 13.25 -6.75
CA GLU A 71 3.56 13.55 -6.88
C GLU A 71 4.40 12.34 -6.45
N LYS A 72 4.05 11.71 -5.33
CA LYS A 72 4.70 10.49 -4.85
C LYS A 72 4.59 9.34 -5.84
N TYR A 73 3.39 9.09 -6.35
CA TYR A 73 3.15 8.05 -7.35
C TYR A 73 3.90 8.33 -8.66
N ALA A 74 3.90 9.58 -9.11
CA ALA A 74 4.62 10.02 -10.30
C ALA A 74 6.12 9.74 -10.20
N ALA A 75 6.75 10.14 -9.10
CA ALA A 75 8.18 9.96 -8.87
C ALA A 75 8.58 8.47 -8.92
N VAL A 76 7.77 7.58 -8.34
CA VAL A 76 8.02 6.13 -8.41
C VAL A 76 7.81 5.59 -9.83
N SER A 77 6.81 6.10 -10.55
CA SER A 77 6.49 5.66 -11.93
C SER A 77 7.57 5.99 -12.95
N GLU A 78 8.51 6.90 -12.65
CA GLU A 78 9.65 7.21 -13.53
C GLU A 78 10.64 6.05 -13.65
N THR A 79 10.78 5.25 -12.61
CA THR A 79 11.82 4.21 -12.52
C THR A 79 11.27 2.82 -12.28
N HIS A 80 10.02 2.71 -11.86
CA HIS A 80 9.36 1.47 -11.51
C HIS A 80 8.02 1.31 -12.24
N PHE A 81 7.52 0.07 -12.23
CA PHE A 81 6.15 -0.23 -12.63
C PHE A 81 5.30 -0.44 -11.37
N PRO A 82 4.52 0.56 -10.91
CA PRO A 82 3.73 0.44 -9.70
C PRO A 82 2.53 -0.50 -9.88
N VAL A 83 2.32 -1.35 -8.87
CA VAL A 83 1.09 -2.13 -8.69
C VAL A 83 0.49 -1.72 -7.36
N VAL A 84 -0.75 -1.24 -7.38
CA VAL A 84 -1.46 -0.80 -6.17
C VAL A 84 -2.38 -1.91 -5.71
N GLU A 85 -2.20 -2.43 -4.51
CA GLU A 85 -3.13 -3.36 -3.90
C GLU A 85 -4.19 -2.61 -3.09
N GLY A 86 -5.46 -2.76 -3.45
CA GLY A 86 -6.59 -2.19 -2.73
C GLY A 86 -6.81 -2.82 -1.36
N VAL A 87 -7.51 -2.11 -0.51
CA VAL A 87 -7.95 -2.56 0.83
C VAL A 87 -9.42 -2.94 0.80
N MET A 88 -9.85 -3.90 1.61
CA MET A 88 -11.25 -4.35 1.76
C MET A 88 -11.98 -4.57 0.41
N GLY A 89 -13.24 -4.19 0.27
CA GLY A 89 -13.91 -4.06 -1.01
C GLY A 89 -13.57 -2.73 -1.70
N TYR A 90 -13.72 -2.71 -3.01
CA TYR A 90 -13.28 -1.57 -3.85
C TYR A 90 -13.90 -0.24 -3.43
N PHE A 91 -15.18 -0.25 -3.04
CA PHE A 91 -15.92 0.93 -2.60
C PHE A 91 -16.02 1.07 -1.07
N ASP A 92 -15.49 0.10 -0.30
CA ASP A 92 -15.60 0.09 1.16
C ASP A 92 -14.63 1.13 1.75
N GLY A 93 -15.16 2.24 2.22
CA GLY A 93 -14.39 3.32 2.86
C GLY A 93 -14.70 3.48 4.34
N LEU A 94 -14.52 4.68 4.85
CA LEU A 94 -14.71 5.01 6.26
C LEU A 94 -16.12 4.69 6.72
N GLY A 95 -16.25 4.04 7.88
CA GLY A 95 -17.54 3.67 8.46
C GLY A 95 -18.27 2.54 7.71
N GLY A 96 -17.85 2.18 6.50
CA GLY A 96 -18.50 1.18 5.65
C GLY A 96 -19.70 1.68 4.85
N ASP A 97 -20.00 2.97 4.91
CA ASP A 97 -21.14 3.61 4.25
C ASP A 97 -20.73 4.76 3.31
N THR A 98 -19.45 5.04 3.21
CA THR A 98 -18.88 6.03 2.27
C THR A 98 -17.77 5.44 1.42
N THR A 99 -17.40 6.11 0.32
CA THR A 99 -16.23 5.76 -0.50
C THR A 99 -14.96 6.52 -0.08
N ALA A 100 -15.03 7.38 0.92
CA ALA A 100 -13.87 8.09 1.46
C ALA A 100 -12.85 7.11 2.04
N ALA A 101 -11.57 7.32 1.76
CA ALA A 101 -10.45 6.44 2.11
C ALA A 101 -10.56 5.01 1.59
N SER A 102 -11.38 4.76 0.57
CA SER A 102 -11.50 3.46 -0.11
C SER A 102 -10.44 3.28 -1.20
N SER A 103 -10.34 2.04 -1.70
CA SER A 103 -9.53 1.74 -2.90
C SER A 103 -10.02 2.52 -4.13
N TRP A 104 -11.34 2.76 -4.24
CA TRP A 104 -11.92 3.56 -5.31
C TRP A 104 -11.43 5.01 -5.28
N GLU A 105 -11.38 5.64 -4.10
CA GLU A 105 -10.92 7.03 -3.99
C GLU A 105 -9.44 7.16 -4.40
N VAL A 106 -8.58 6.22 -3.99
CA VAL A 106 -7.17 6.20 -4.42
C VAL A 106 -7.06 6.02 -5.93
N ALA A 107 -7.88 5.15 -6.54
CA ALA A 107 -7.91 4.97 -7.98
C ALA A 107 -8.39 6.24 -8.70
N ASP A 108 -9.38 6.94 -8.15
CA ASP A 108 -9.93 8.19 -8.70
C ASP A 108 -8.92 9.36 -8.58
N ILE A 109 -8.24 9.48 -7.43
CA ILE A 109 -7.17 10.47 -7.23
C ILE A 109 -6.06 10.30 -8.28
N LEU A 110 -5.65 9.07 -8.56
CA LEU A 110 -4.51 8.76 -9.41
C LEU A 110 -4.90 8.47 -10.87
N ASP A 111 -6.19 8.46 -11.21
CA ASP A 111 -6.74 8.03 -12.51
C ASP A 111 -6.17 6.67 -12.97
N LEU A 112 -6.14 5.71 -12.04
CA LEU A 112 -5.55 4.39 -12.29
C LEU A 112 -6.55 3.43 -12.90
N PRO A 113 -6.17 2.66 -13.93
CA PRO A 113 -6.95 1.53 -14.37
C PRO A 113 -7.01 0.45 -13.29
N VAL A 114 -8.19 -0.10 -13.07
CA VAL A 114 -8.45 -1.09 -12.02
C VAL A 114 -8.67 -2.46 -12.64
N VAL A 115 -7.96 -3.45 -12.08
CA VAL A 115 -8.15 -4.87 -12.32
C VAL A 115 -8.93 -5.45 -11.14
N LEU A 116 -10.20 -5.83 -11.37
CA LEU A 116 -11.06 -6.34 -10.31
C LEU A 116 -10.89 -7.86 -10.18
N VAL A 117 -10.40 -8.32 -9.03
CA VAL A 117 -10.31 -9.77 -8.70
C VAL A 117 -11.64 -10.25 -8.14
N VAL A 118 -12.34 -11.07 -8.88
CA VAL A 118 -13.67 -11.57 -8.53
C VAL A 118 -13.60 -13.04 -8.14
N ASP A 119 -14.08 -13.35 -6.93
CA ASP A 119 -14.22 -14.72 -6.49
C ASP A 119 -15.34 -15.41 -7.27
N ALA A 120 -14.98 -16.39 -8.07
CA ALA A 120 -15.90 -17.12 -8.96
C ALA A 120 -16.39 -18.45 -8.38
N LYS A 121 -15.96 -18.81 -7.15
CA LYS A 121 -16.36 -20.09 -6.52
C LYS A 121 -17.87 -20.14 -6.31
N GLY A 122 -18.50 -21.15 -6.90
CA GLY A 122 -19.95 -21.37 -6.78
C GLY A 122 -20.82 -20.36 -7.55
N ALA A 123 -20.23 -19.54 -8.42
CA ALA A 123 -20.97 -18.58 -9.24
C ALA A 123 -20.77 -18.82 -10.74
N SER A 124 -21.71 -18.34 -11.55
CA SER A 124 -21.67 -18.42 -13.02
C SER A 124 -22.17 -17.10 -13.62
N LEU A 125 -23.33 -17.07 -14.25
CA LEU A 125 -23.89 -15.85 -14.87
C LEU A 125 -24.01 -14.67 -13.89
N SER A 126 -24.22 -14.93 -12.60
CA SER A 126 -24.25 -13.89 -11.56
C SER A 126 -22.96 -13.09 -11.45
N LEU A 127 -21.82 -13.63 -11.94
CA LEU A 127 -20.55 -12.89 -12.02
C LEU A 127 -20.68 -11.66 -12.93
N ALA A 128 -21.35 -11.80 -14.08
CA ALA A 128 -21.57 -10.68 -14.99
C ALA A 128 -22.45 -9.60 -14.34
N ALA A 129 -23.49 -9.99 -13.60
CA ALA A 129 -24.34 -9.05 -12.86
C ALA A 129 -23.56 -8.31 -11.76
N LEU A 130 -22.73 -9.02 -11.00
CA LEU A 130 -21.85 -8.43 -9.98
C LEU A 130 -20.90 -7.40 -10.61
N ILE A 131 -20.17 -7.79 -11.65
CA ILE A 131 -19.21 -6.91 -12.33
C ILE A 131 -19.94 -5.70 -12.91
N LYS A 132 -21.11 -5.89 -13.53
CA LYS A 132 -21.92 -4.79 -14.05
C LYS A 132 -22.36 -3.83 -12.96
N GLY A 133 -22.74 -4.34 -11.78
CA GLY A 133 -23.06 -3.53 -10.61
C GLY A 133 -21.88 -2.63 -10.22
N PHE A 134 -20.68 -3.18 -10.15
CA PHE A 134 -19.45 -2.43 -9.86
C PHE A 134 -19.10 -1.39 -10.93
N GLN A 135 -19.44 -1.63 -12.21
CA GLN A 135 -19.23 -0.68 -13.28
C GLN A 135 -20.17 0.52 -13.22
N VAL A 136 -21.42 0.33 -12.80
CA VAL A 136 -22.45 1.38 -12.81
C VAL A 136 -22.53 2.12 -11.47
N PHE A 137 -22.06 1.50 -10.40
CA PHE A 137 -21.98 2.17 -9.11
C PHE A 137 -20.91 3.26 -9.17
N GLN A 138 -21.28 4.45 -8.71
CA GLN A 138 -20.38 5.60 -8.67
C GLN A 138 -20.12 5.98 -7.22
N GLY A 139 -18.85 6.15 -6.87
CA GLY A 139 -18.48 6.70 -5.58
C GLY A 139 -18.78 8.20 -5.50
N GLU A 140 -18.86 8.71 -4.31
CA GLU A 140 -18.97 10.15 -4.07
C GLU A 140 -17.58 10.78 -4.10
N SER A 141 -17.17 11.30 -5.27
CA SER A 141 -15.91 12.03 -5.39
C SER A 141 -16.13 13.54 -5.32
N GLN A 142 -15.38 14.20 -4.45
CA GLN A 142 -15.27 15.66 -4.47
C GLN A 142 -14.35 16.16 -5.60
N LEU A 143 -13.58 15.25 -6.23
CA LEU A 143 -12.56 15.56 -7.23
C LEU A 143 -13.03 15.30 -8.66
N SER A 144 -14.10 14.55 -8.87
CA SER A 144 -14.53 14.03 -10.19
C SER A 144 -15.26 15.05 -11.08
N GLN A 145 -14.99 16.34 -10.98
CA GLN A 145 -15.42 17.28 -12.03
C GLN A 145 -14.71 17.05 -13.38
N ALA A 146 -13.59 16.28 -13.40
CA ALA A 146 -12.81 16.03 -14.61
C ALA A 146 -13.14 14.71 -15.32
N ASN A 147 -13.56 13.66 -14.62
CA ASN A 147 -13.81 12.35 -15.22
C ASN A 147 -15.30 12.00 -15.26
N LYS A 148 -15.93 12.24 -16.43
CA LYS A 148 -17.34 11.89 -16.69
C LYS A 148 -17.65 10.39 -16.66
N ASN A 149 -16.64 9.53 -16.47
CA ASN A 149 -16.77 8.07 -16.51
C ASN A 149 -16.41 7.39 -15.21
N GLY A 150 -16.48 7.97 -14.06
CA GLY A 150 -16.26 7.48 -12.67
C GLY A 150 -15.95 6.01 -12.37
N ASN A 151 -15.73 5.21 -13.40
CA ASN A 151 -15.49 3.78 -13.34
C ASN A 151 -14.09 3.48 -13.90
N HIS A 152 -13.15 3.20 -12.99
CA HIS A 152 -11.78 2.84 -13.33
C HIS A 152 -11.60 1.35 -13.65
N ILE A 153 -12.67 0.53 -13.57
CA ILE A 153 -12.59 -0.93 -13.76
C ILE A 153 -12.48 -1.22 -15.26
N GLN A 154 -11.28 -1.60 -15.70
CA GLN A 154 -10.97 -1.88 -17.10
C GLN A 154 -10.68 -3.36 -17.37
N ALA A 155 -10.35 -4.15 -16.33
CA ALA A 155 -10.14 -5.57 -16.46
C ALA A 155 -10.65 -6.34 -15.23
N VAL A 156 -10.84 -7.65 -15.43
CA VAL A 156 -11.27 -8.60 -14.40
C VAL A 156 -10.37 -9.83 -14.42
N ILE A 157 -10.04 -10.36 -13.24
CA ILE A 157 -9.43 -11.68 -13.05
C ILE A 157 -10.42 -12.54 -12.27
N LEU A 158 -10.75 -13.73 -12.79
CA LEU A 158 -11.66 -14.66 -12.15
C LEU A 158 -10.88 -15.60 -11.23
N ASN A 159 -11.02 -15.44 -9.92
CA ASN A 159 -10.34 -16.28 -8.93
C ASN A 159 -11.19 -17.49 -8.54
N ARG A 160 -10.58 -18.64 -8.29
CA ARG A 160 -11.21 -19.91 -7.89
C ARG A 160 -12.23 -20.44 -8.90
N ILE A 161 -11.91 -20.34 -10.19
CA ILE A 161 -12.71 -20.90 -11.28
C ILE A 161 -12.01 -22.10 -11.92
N SER A 162 -12.77 -23.11 -12.31
CA SER A 162 -12.20 -24.24 -13.02
C SER A 162 -11.77 -23.86 -14.45
N PRO A 163 -10.67 -24.45 -14.96
CA PRO A 163 -10.23 -24.23 -16.35
C PRO A 163 -11.32 -24.55 -17.40
N MET A 164 -12.18 -25.52 -17.12
CA MET A 164 -13.28 -25.92 -18.01
C MET A 164 -14.35 -24.84 -18.13
N LEU A 165 -14.69 -24.15 -17.02
CA LEU A 165 -15.74 -23.14 -16.99
C LEU A 165 -15.26 -21.77 -17.48
N TYR A 166 -13.97 -21.48 -17.33
CA TYR A 166 -13.37 -20.19 -17.61
C TYR A 166 -13.68 -19.64 -19.02
N PRO A 167 -13.47 -20.39 -20.15
CA PRO A 167 -13.69 -19.84 -21.48
C PRO A 167 -15.14 -19.36 -21.71
N ARG A 168 -16.09 -20.11 -21.16
CA ARG A 168 -17.51 -19.76 -21.24
C ARG A 168 -17.82 -18.50 -20.44
N MET A 169 -17.28 -18.41 -19.21
CA MET A 169 -17.51 -17.25 -18.35
C MET A 169 -16.82 -16.00 -18.90
N LYS A 170 -15.62 -16.13 -19.45
CA LYS A 170 -14.93 -15.03 -20.15
C LYS A 170 -15.83 -14.46 -21.24
N ALA A 171 -16.31 -15.29 -22.16
CA ALA A 171 -17.13 -14.86 -23.28
C ALA A 171 -18.42 -14.13 -22.83
N VAL A 172 -19.09 -14.66 -21.79
CA VAL A 172 -20.32 -14.07 -21.25
C VAL A 172 -20.03 -12.74 -20.56
N ILE A 173 -19.00 -12.65 -19.70
CA ILE A 173 -18.67 -11.44 -18.96
C ILE A 173 -18.26 -10.33 -19.95
N GLU A 174 -17.37 -10.61 -20.89
CA GLU A 174 -16.93 -9.62 -21.89
C GLU A 174 -18.09 -9.11 -22.72
N LYS A 175 -19.03 -10.01 -23.14
CA LYS A 175 -20.22 -9.61 -23.87
C LYS A 175 -21.15 -8.69 -23.09
N GLU A 176 -21.45 -9.04 -21.83
CA GLU A 176 -22.46 -8.34 -21.02
C GLU A 176 -21.91 -7.05 -20.39
N THR A 177 -20.60 -6.99 -20.12
CA THR A 177 -19.99 -5.88 -19.38
C THR A 177 -19.07 -5.00 -20.22
N GLY A 178 -18.54 -5.53 -21.32
CA GLY A 178 -17.52 -4.86 -22.13
C GLY A 178 -16.13 -4.78 -21.46
N VAL A 179 -15.97 -5.40 -20.28
CA VAL A 179 -14.69 -5.39 -19.54
C VAL A 179 -13.81 -6.54 -20.01
N LEU A 180 -12.52 -6.29 -20.15
CA LEU A 180 -11.53 -7.31 -20.47
C LEU A 180 -11.48 -8.36 -19.33
N VAL A 181 -11.65 -9.65 -19.64
CA VAL A 181 -11.31 -10.73 -18.71
C VAL A 181 -9.86 -11.13 -18.96
N ALA A 182 -8.96 -10.58 -18.15
CA ALA A 182 -7.52 -10.72 -18.29
C ALA A 182 -6.96 -12.09 -17.87
N GLY A 183 -7.84 -12.97 -17.39
CA GLY A 183 -7.43 -14.32 -17.04
C GLY A 183 -8.15 -14.88 -15.82
N TYR A 184 -7.62 -15.97 -15.30
CA TYR A 184 -8.19 -16.66 -14.15
C TYR A 184 -7.13 -17.29 -13.24
N VAL A 185 -7.54 -17.59 -12.03
CA VAL A 185 -6.76 -18.38 -11.07
C VAL A 185 -7.61 -19.61 -10.69
N PRO A 186 -7.10 -20.83 -10.87
CA PRO A 186 -7.78 -22.03 -10.39
C PRO A 186 -7.74 -22.13 -8.87
N GLU A 187 -8.40 -23.12 -8.27
CA GLU A 187 -8.13 -23.49 -6.89
C GLU A 187 -6.69 -24.01 -6.78
N LEU A 188 -5.94 -23.50 -5.78
CA LEU A 188 -4.52 -23.77 -5.61
C LEU A 188 -4.28 -24.52 -4.30
N ASP A 189 -4.09 -25.86 -4.38
CA ASP A 189 -3.89 -26.70 -3.20
C ASP A 189 -2.57 -26.41 -2.47
N PHE A 190 -1.57 -25.89 -3.18
CA PHE A 190 -0.27 -25.55 -2.61
C PHE A 190 -0.27 -24.21 -1.86
N TRP A 191 -1.28 -23.36 -2.08
CA TRP A 191 -1.36 -22.05 -1.46
C TRP A 191 -1.90 -22.14 -0.04
N GLN A 192 -1.00 -22.02 0.93
CA GLN A 192 -1.33 -22.14 2.36
C GLN A 192 -1.20 -20.82 3.13
N VAL A 193 -0.93 -19.74 2.42
CA VAL A 193 -0.72 -18.42 3.05
C VAL A 193 -2.05 -17.81 3.46
N GLY A 194 -2.35 -17.85 4.75
CA GLY A 194 -3.52 -17.20 5.32
C GLY A 194 -3.34 -15.67 5.39
N SER A 195 -4.38 -14.91 5.09
CA SER A 195 -4.33 -13.43 5.05
C SER A 195 -3.88 -12.76 6.36
N ARG A 196 -4.03 -13.42 7.49
CA ARG A 196 -3.63 -12.89 8.81
C ARG A 196 -2.18 -13.18 9.21
N HIS A 197 -1.48 -14.02 8.47
CA HIS A 197 -0.11 -14.46 8.82
C HIS A 197 0.96 -13.90 7.89
N LEU A 198 0.58 -13.13 6.85
CA LEU A 198 1.52 -12.59 5.86
C LEU A 198 2.60 -11.69 6.47
N GLY A 199 2.27 -10.93 7.50
CA GLY A 199 3.24 -10.07 8.19
C GLY A 199 4.13 -10.76 9.22
N LEU A 200 3.74 -11.99 9.63
CA LEU A 200 4.41 -12.78 10.66
C LEU A 200 5.35 -13.84 10.09
N VAL A 201 5.93 -13.58 8.94
CA VAL A 201 6.83 -14.54 8.27
C VAL A 201 8.10 -14.72 9.10
N LEU A 202 8.23 -15.88 9.71
CA LEU A 202 9.46 -16.28 10.41
C LEU A 202 10.58 -16.55 9.40
N PRO A 203 11.85 -16.26 9.75
CA PRO A 203 12.99 -16.49 8.85
C PRO A 203 13.05 -17.92 8.27
N GLY A 204 12.61 -18.94 9.03
CA GLY A 204 12.57 -20.32 8.58
C GLY A 204 11.49 -20.63 7.53
N GLU A 205 10.46 -19.79 7.42
CA GLU A 205 9.35 -19.97 6.49
C GLU A 205 9.61 -19.31 5.13
N ILE A 206 10.58 -18.38 5.05
CA ILE A 206 10.84 -17.59 3.84
C ILE A 206 11.11 -18.46 2.61
N LYS A 207 11.90 -19.52 2.74
CA LYS A 207 12.21 -20.41 1.61
C LYS A 207 10.99 -21.13 1.07
N ASN A 208 10.10 -21.61 1.97
CA ASN A 208 8.85 -22.27 1.57
C ASN A 208 7.91 -21.27 0.88
N LEU A 209 7.82 -20.04 1.40
CA LEU A 209 7.00 -18.99 0.80
C LEU A 209 7.54 -18.55 -0.57
N GLN A 210 8.84 -18.43 -0.73
CA GLN A 210 9.45 -18.14 -2.04
C GLN A 210 9.16 -19.24 -3.06
N GLU A 211 9.15 -20.50 -2.64
CA GLU A 211 8.74 -21.61 -3.51
C GLU A 211 7.27 -21.50 -3.90
N GLN A 212 6.37 -21.23 -2.94
CA GLN A 212 4.95 -21.00 -3.23
C GLN A 212 4.76 -19.81 -4.19
N MET A 213 5.54 -18.72 -4.03
CA MET A 213 5.51 -17.59 -4.97
C MET A 213 5.93 -17.98 -6.37
N ARG A 214 6.98 -18.81 -6.50
CA ARG A 214 7.41 -19.32 -7.82
C ARG A 214 6.33 -20.17 -8.48
N GLN A 215 5.73 -21.09 -7.73
CA GLN A 215 4.63 -21.94 -8.23
C GLN A 215 3.40 -21.11 -8.60
N LEU A 216 3.08 -20.07 -7.81
CA LEU A 216 2.03 -19.12 -8.15
C LEU A 216 2.34 -18.38 -9.45
N GLY A 217 3.57 -17.87 -9.60
CA GLY A 217 4.03 -17.25 -10.83
C GLY A 217 3.90 -18.19 -12.04
N ASP A 218 4.32 -19.46 -11.92
CA ASP A 218 4.21 -20.46 -12.99
C ASP A 218 2.75 -20.76 -13.38
N CYS A 219 1.85 -20.73 -12.40
CA CYS A 219 0.42 -20.88 -12.64
C CYS A 219 -0.14 -19.65 -13.38
N LEU A 220 0.13 -18.46 -12.86
CA LEU A 220 -0.43 -17.22 -13.40
C LEU A 220 0.15 -16.87 -14.78
N GLU A 221 1.40 -17.23 -15.08
CA GLU A 221 1.98 -17.08 -16.41
C GLU A 221 1.20 -17.82 -17.48
N LYS A 222 0.58 -18.94 -17.13
CA LYS A 222 -0.23 -19.77 -18.05
C LYS A 222 -1.71 -19.35 -18.11
N THR A 223 -2.19 -18.63 -17.11
CA THR A 223 -3.62 -18.37 -16.93
C THR A 223 -4.00 -16.89 -17.02
N LEU A 224 -3.04 -15.98 -16.94
CA LEU A 224 -3.25 -14.53 -17.11
C LEU A 224 -2.68 -14.04 -18.44
N ASP A 225 -3.38 -13.09 -19.06
CA ASP A 225 -2.86 -12.28 -20.15
C ASP A 225 -2.04 -11.12 -19.58
N VAL A 226 -0.78 -11.42 -19.22
CA VAL A 226 0.12 -10.45 -18.59
C VAL A 226 0.42 -9.28 -19.54
N ASP A 227 0.47 -9.53 -20.84
CA ASP A 227 0.77 -8.47 -21.83
C ASP A 227 -0.42 -7.51 -21.96
N ALA A 228 -1.66 -7.99 -21.84
CA ALA A 228 -2.83 -7.13 -21.74
C ALA A 228 -2.84 -6.30 -20.46
N LEU A 229 -2.45 -6.87 -19.32
CA LEU A 229 -2.31 -6.13 -18.05
C LEU A 229 -1.21 -5.06 -18.14
N LEU A 230 -0.07 -5.36 -18.74
CA LEU A 230 0.99 -4.37 -18.98
C LEU A 230 0.51 -3.22 -19.87
N LYS A 231 -0.15 -3.54 -20.97
CA LYS A 231 -0.72 -2.51 -21.86
C LYS A 231 -1.78 -1.65 -21.18
N LEU A 232 -2.54 -2.22 -20.24
CA LEU A 232 -3.49 -1.49 -19.42
C LEU A 232 -2.76 -0.45 -18.57
N GLY A 233 -1.69 -0.86 -17.88
CA GLY A 233 -0.88 0.03 -17.05
C GLY A 233 -0.05 1.05 -17.83
N GLU A 234 0.32 0.78 -19.08
CA GLU A 234 1.07 1.71 -19.92
C GLU A 234 0.18 2.84 -20.50
N LYS A 235 -1.14 2.63 -20.55
CA LYS A 235 -2.13 3.61 -21.05
C LYS A 235 -2.57 4.64 -20.02
N ALA A 236 -2.15 4.53 -18.78
CA ALA A 236 -2.43 5.53 -17.75
C ALA A 236 -1.64 6.83 -18.06
N ASP A 237 -2.08 7.55 -19.07
CA ASP A 237 -1.46 8.79 -19.52
C ASP A 237 -1.91 9.93 -18.62
N ILE A 238 -0.98 10.47 -17.84
CA ILE A 238 -1.24 11.59 -16.91
C ILE A 238 -1.15 12.94 -17.66
N ASP A 239 -1.05 12.96 -18.95
CA ASP A 239 -1.15 14.21 -19.73
C ASP A 239 -2.53 14.92 -19.56
N ALA A 240 -3.52 14.26 -18.97
CA ALA A 240 -4.78 14.88 -18.56
C ALA A 240 -4.68 15.73 -17.26
N LEU A 241 -3.56 15.69 -16.56
CA LEU A 241 -3.28 16.51 -15.37
C LEU A 241 -2.62 17.86 -15.72
N GLY A 242 -2.92 18.37 -16.92
CA GLY A 242 -2.56 19.75 -17.32
C GLY A 242 -3.04 20.73 -16.26
N SER A 243 -2.09 21.43 -15.67
CA SER A 243 -2.18 22.70 -14.94
C SER A 243 -3.63 23.15 -14.59
N VAL A 244 -4.20 22.61 -13.55
CA VAL A 244 -5.33 23.25 -12.87
C VAL A 244 -4.73 24.39 -12.04
N THR A 245 -4.68 25.57 -12.62
CA THR A 245 -4.54 26.82 -11.87
C THR A 245 -5.76 26.93 -10.96
N VAL A 246 -5.55 26.68 -9.66
CA VAL A 246 -6.56 26.93 -8.65
C VAL A 246 -6.78 28.42 -8.56
N THR A 247 -7.86 28.90 -9.13
CA THR A 247 -8.40 30.23 -8.80
C THR A 247 -8.99 30.14 -7.39
N ALA A 248 -8.36 30.85 -6.47
CA ALA A 248 -8.83 30.97 -5.10
C ALA A 248 -10.13 31.76 -5.04
N ASP A 249 -11.27 31.08 -4.99
CA ASP A 249 -12.52 31.63 -4.47
C ASP A 249 -13.38 30.50 -3.91
N GLY A 250 -13.63 30.55 -2.60
CA GLY A 250 -14.52 29.59 -1.95
C GLY A 250 -14.23 29.41 -0.45
N SER A 251 -14.88 30.24 0.37
CA SER A 251 -14.85 30.18 1.83
C SER A 251 -15.23 28.80 2.39
N SER A 252 -14.25 28.04 2.86
CA SER A 252 -14.46 26.90 3.75
C SER A 252 -13.82 27.17 5.11
N GLN A 253 -14.58 26.91 6.17
CA GLN A 253 -14.13 27.06 7.56
C GLN A 253 -12.97 26.07 7.81
N LYS A 254 -11.76 26.60 7.88
CA LYS A 254 -10.57 25.82 8.25
C LYS A 254 -10.63 25.42 9.72
N CYS A 255 -10.40 24.14 10.00
CA CYS A 255 -10.23 23.60 11.34
C CYS A 255 -9.06 24.28 12.07
N GLU A 256 -9.13 24.46 13.41
CA GLU A 256 -8.08 25.14 14.20
C GLU A 256 -6.70 24.50 14.10
N ALA A 257 -6.64 23.18 13.87
CA ALA A 257 -5.39 22.46 13.66
C ALA A 257 -4.67 22.89 12.36
N GLN A 258 -5.43 23.22 11.32
CA GLN A 258 -4.91 23.69 10.04
C GLN A 258 -4.38 25.13 10.11
N LYS A 259 -5.00 25.97 10.97
CA LYS A 259 -4.52 27.34 11.21
C LYS A 259 -3.14 27.36 11.88
N ASN A 260 -2.90 26.41 12.79
CA ASN A 260 -1.59 26.31 13.46
C ASN A 260 -0.49 25.78 12.50
N ALA A 261 -0.83 24.86 11.60
CA ALA A 261 0.11 24.38 10.56
C ALA A 261 0.43 25.49 9.55
N ASP A 262 -0.57 26.23 9.08
CA ASP A 262 -0.37 27.38 8.17
C ASP A 262 0.48 28.50 8.83
N LEU A 263 0.36 28.70 10.15
CA LEU A 263 1.15 29.70 10.89
C LEU A 263 2.64 29.29 11.00
N VAL A 264 2.90 27.99 11.16
CA VAL A 264 4.26 27.44 11.17
C VAL A 264 4.89 27.56 9.78
N LEU A 265 4.14 27.25 8.70
CA LEU A 265 4.61 27.41 7.32
C LEU A 265 4.85 28.87 6.94
N GLN A 266 3.98 29.81 7.36
CA GLN A 266 4.17 31.24 7.06
C GLN A 266 5.40 31.83 7.76
N ASN A 267 5.74 31.35 8.95
CA ASN A 267 6.97 31.75 9.64
C ASN A 267 8.25 31.18 8.97
N GLN A 268 8.13 30.11 8.20
CA GLN A 268 9.25 29.55 7.41
C GLN A 268 9.44 30.26 6.06
N LEU A 269 8.42 30.94 5.55
CA LEU A 269 8.47 31.68 4.27
C LEU A 269 9.00 33.13 4.40
N SER A 270 9.11 33.65 5.62
CA SER A 270 9.78 34.93 5.86
C SER A 270 11.31 34.72 5.96
N GLY A 271 11.91 34.63 4.82
CA GLY A 271 13.30 34.60 4.39
C GLY A 271 14.42 34.98 5.37
N GLU A 272 14.53 34.38 6.54
CA GLU A 272 15.81 34.30 7.23
C GLU A 272 16.50 33.01 6.78
N LYS A 273 17.58 33.18 6.01
CA LYS A 273 18.54 32.11 5.78
C LYS A 273 19.15 31.74 7.13
N ILE A 274 18.53 30.74 7.79
CA ILE A 274 19.16 30.04 8.90
C ILE A 274 20.38 29.35 8.29
N SER A 275 21.56 29.85 8.61
CA SER A 275 22.81 29.17 8.29
C SER A 275 22.78 27.83 8.99
N HIS A 276 22.64 26.76 8.21
CA HIS A 276 22.70 25.38 8.69
C HIS A 276 24.12 25.07 9.20
N SER A 277 24.46 25.53 10.40
CA SER A 277 25.37 24.77 11.26
C SER A 277 24.53 23.62 11.82
N ALA A 278 24.62 22.47 11.17
CA ALA A 278 23.68 21.40 11.30
C ALA A 278 23.70 20.77 12.71
N ILE A 279 22.75 21.14 13.56
CA ILE A 279 22.33 20.24 14.64
C ILE A 279 21.67 19.07 13.92
N ARG A 280 22.38 17.95 13.77
CA ARG A 280 21.84 16.72 13.23
C ARG A 280 21.15 15.99 14.37
N ILE A 281 19.83 16.10 14.45
CA ILE A 281 19.04 15.30 15.38
C ILE A 281 19.24 13.82 15.04
N ARG A 282 19.63 13.02 16.02
CA ARG A 282 19.79 11.57 15.90
C ARG A 282 18.60 10.89 16.55
N LEU A 283 17.69 10.35 15.71
CA LEU A 283 16.49 9.66 16.16
C LEU A 283 16.73 8.13 16.16
N GLY A 284 16.71 7.53 17.34
CA GLY A 284 16.72 6.08 17.50
C GLY A 284 15.36 5.50 17.10
N VAL A 285 15.33 4.63 16.10
CA VAL A 285 14.10 3.99 15.63
C VAL A 285 14.18 2.49 15.92
N ALA A 286 13.26 1.97 16.73
CA ALA A 286 13.14 0.54 16.97
C ALA A 286 12.82 -0.17 15.66
N TRP A 287 13.68 -1.09 15.23
CA TRP A 287 13.55 -1.70 13.91
C TRP A 287 14.00 -3.15 13.92
N ASP A 288 13.05 -4.04 14.11
CA ASP A 288 13.25 -5.49 14.04
C ASP A 288 11.93 -6.19 13.70
N GLU A 289 11.85 -7.48 13.92
CA GLU A 289 10.64 -8.27 13.68
C GLU A 289 9.49 -7.98 14.66
N ALA A 290 9.80 -7.43 15.85
CA ALA A 290 8.80 -7.01 16.83
C ALA A 290 8.29 -5.59 16.54
N PHE A 291 9.15 -4.71 16.02
CA PHE A 291 8.86 -3.30 15.73
C PHE A 291 9.12 -3.01 14.26
N CYS A 292 8.10 -3.14 13.43
CA CYS A 292 8.26 -3.09 11.96
C CYS A 292 7.16 -2.29 11.23
N PHE A 293 6.22 -1.68 11.95
CA PHE A 293 5.12 -0.92 11.35
C PHE A 293 5.48 0.56 11.27
N TYR A 294 6.06 0.94 10.15
CA TYR A 294 6.41 2.33 9.84
C TYR A 294 5.98 2.68 8.42
N TYR A 295 5.37 3.83 8.25
CA TYR A 295 5.28 4.43 6.92
C TYR A 295 6.68 4.85 6.47
N ARG A 296 7.08 4.35 5.32
CA ARG A 296 8.35 4.72 4.69
C ARG A 296 8.44 6.23 4.50
N ASP A 297 7.36 6.83 4.04
CA ASP A 297 7.27 8.25 3.75
C ASP A 297 7.53 9.12 4.97
N ASN A 298 7.08 8.70 6.16
CA ASN A 298 7.34 9.42 7.42
C ASN A 298 8.84 9.43 7.75
N LEU A 299 9.53 8.30 7.57
CA LEU A 299 10.96 8.22 7.83
C LEU A 299 11.75 9.04 6.79
N GLU A 300 11.40 8.93 5.51
CA GLU A 300 12.02 9.72 4.45
C GLU A 300 11.77 11.24 4.63
N PHE A 301 10.59 11.62 5.12
CA PHE A 301 10.29 13.01 5.45
C PHE A 301 11.22 13.51 6.56
N LEU A 302 11.39 12.76 7.65
CA LEU A 302 12.30 13.10 8.73
C LEU A 302 13.75 13.25 8.23
N GLU A 303 14.22 12.31 7.39
CA GLU A 303 15.56 12.40 6.80
C GLU A 303 15.73 13.65 5.92
N LYS A 304 14.72 14.01 5.12
CA LYS A 304 14.71 15.26 4.32
C LYS A 304 14.73 16.51 5.18
N GLN A 305 14.21 16.44 6.42
CA GLN A 305 14.30 17.53 7.40
C GLN A 305 15.66 17.56 8.14
N GLY A 306 16.59 16.68 7.80
CA GLY A 306 17.93 16.64 8.40
C GLY A 306 18.05 15.73 9.62
N VAL A 307 17.02 14.95 9.94
CA VAL A 307 17.06 13.95 11.01
C VAL A 307 17.88 12.74 10.54
N GLN A 308 18.84 12.31 11.35
CA GLN A 308 19.56 11.07 11.15
C GLN A 308 18.79 9.92 11.80
N ILE A 309 18.23 9.02 10.99
CA ILE A 309 17.59 7.78 11.49
C ILE A 309 18.65 6.77 11.89
N VAL A 310 18.65 6.36 13.16
CA VAL A 310 19.56 5.36 13.73
C VAL A 310 18.72 4.16 14.17
N ARG A 311 18.74 3.09 13.38
CA ARG A 311 17.97 1.89 13.67
C ARG A 311 18.62 1.08 14.78
N PHE A 312 17.81 0.51 15.68
CA PHE A 312 18.24 -0.42 16.70
C PHE A 312 17.18 -1.51 16.89
N SER A 313 17.60 -2.66 17.40
CA SER A 313 16.73 -3.81 17.66
C SER A 313 16.48 -4.02 19.13
N PRO A 314 15.29 -3.72 19.66
CA PRO A 314 14.93 -4.09 21.02
C PRO A 314 15.03 -5.59 21.32
N VAL A 315 14.89 -6.44 20.31
CA VAL A 315 14.99 -7.91 20.46
C VAL A 315 16.44 -8.39 20.50
N HIS A 316 17.33 -7.82 19.67
CA HIS A 316 18.67 -8.38 19.42
C HIS A 316 19.82 -7.55 19.98
N ASP A 317 19.69 -6.23 20.01
CA ASP A 317 20.75 -5.34 20.49
C ASP A 317 20.80 -5.34 22.01
N LYS A 318 22.02 -5.24 22.53
CA LYS A 318 22.25 -5.19 23.99
C LYS A 318 22.12 -3.78 24.55
N HIS A 319 22.43 -2.77 23.73
CA HIS A 319 22.47 -1.37 24.14
C HIS A 319 21.80 -0.48 23.09
N LEU A 320 21.29 0.66 23.53
CA LEU A 320 20.90 1.71 22.63
C LEU A 320 22.12 2.27 21.88
N PRO A 321 21.95 2.74 20.63
CA PRO A 321 23.00 3.52 19.97
C PRO A 321 23.38 4.77 20.78
N ASP A 322 24.65 5.19 20.66
CA ASP A 322 25.13 6.39 21.35
C ASP A 322 24.56 7.67 20.74
N ASP A 323 24.56 8.74 21.54
CA ASP A 323 24.23 10.11 21.12
C ASP A 323 22.85 10.25 20.45
N LEU A 324 21.84 9.61 20.98
CA LEU A 324 20.46 9.77 20.53
C LEU A 324 19.82 11.00 21.19
N ASP A 325 19.10 11.78 20.38
CA ASP A 325 18.30 12.94 20.82
C ASP A 325 16.84 12.57 21.09
N GLY A 326 16.38 11.41 20.63
CA GLY A 326 15.02 10.91 20.83
C GLY A 326 14.86 9.47 20.39
N LEU A 327 13.72 8.85 20.75
CA LEU A 327 13.36 7.49 20.38
C LEU A 327 11.99 7.45 19.69
N LEU A 328 11.87 6.63 18.66
CA LEU A 328 10.62 6.24 18.01
C LEU A 328 10.45 4.73 18.15
N LEU A 329 9.44 4.32 18.92
CA LEU A 329 9.04 2.94 19.12
C LEU A 329 7.73 2.71 18.36
N GLY A 330 7.81 2.22 17.14
CA GLY A 330 6.65 2.02 16.28
C GLY A 330 5.85 0.77 16.62
N GLY A 331 4.83 0.51 15.83
CA GLY A 331 4.02 -0.69 15.95
C GLY A 331 4.72 -1.94 15.43
N GLY A 332 4.03 -3.06 15.58
CA GLY A 332 4.50 -4.37 15.16
C GLY A 332 3.79 -5.49 15.91
N TYR A 333 4.56 -6.52 16.25
CA TYR A 333 4.08 -7.70 16.97
C TYR A 333 4.92 -7.99 18.22
N PRO A 334 5.13 -7.04 19.14
CA PRO A 334 5.97 -7.26 20.33
C PRO A 334 5.47 -8.38 21.22
N GLU A 335 4.16 -8.67 21.20
CA GLU A 335 3.56 -9.77 21.97
C GLU A 335 4.10 -11.14 21.54
N LEU A 336 4.49 -11.32 20.26
CA LEU A 336 5.08 -12.56 19.78
C LEU A 336 6.54 -12.72 20.22
N TYR A 337 7.18 -11.63 20.52
CA TYR A 337 8.57 -11.57 20.99
C TYR A 337 8.68 -11.23 22.47
N ALA A 338 7.57 -11.29 23.22
CA ALA A 338 7.50 -10.88 24.63
C ALA A 338 8.56 -11.56 25.51
N LYS A 339 8.88 -12.84 25.24
CA LYS A 339 9.94 -13.54 25.96
C LYS A 339 11.31 -12.92 25.69
N ALA A 340 11.69 -12.74 24.44
CA ALA A 340 12.99 -12.17 24.06
C ALA A 340 13.14 -10.72 24.54
N LEU A 341 12.09 -9.92 24.39
CA LEU A 341 12.02 -8.55 24.91
C LEU A 341 12.11 -8.54 26.44
N GLY A 342 11.45 -9.50 27.11
CA GLY A 342 11.50 -9.67 28.56
C GLY A 342 12.89 -10.03 29.08
N GLU A 343 13.61 -10.89 28.38
CA GLU A 343 14.98 -11.33 28.72
C GLU A 343 16.05 -10.25 28.41
N ASN A 344 15.76 -9.30 27.53
CA ASN A 344 16.69 -8.21 27.18
C ASN A 344 16.57 -7.03 28.18
N GLU A 345 16.93 -7.28 29.44
CA GLU A 345 16.80 -6.32 30.52
C GLU A 345 17.66 -5.06 30.30
N THR A 346 18.80 -5.21 29.69
CA THR A 346 19.75 -4.09 29.50
C THR A 346 19.13 -2.97 28.67
N ILE A 347 18.64 -3.27 27.48
CA ILE A 347 18.08 -2.24 26.60
C ILE A 347 16.78 -1.65 27.17
N ARG A 348 15.95 -2.48 27.85
CA ARG A 348 14.74 -1.98 28.51
C ARG A 348 15.06 -0.98 29.63
N ASN A 349 16.09 -1.27 30.42
CA ASN A 349 16.54 -0.39 31.50
C ASN A 349 17.15 0.89 30.94
N GLU A 350 17.87 0.82 29.79
CA GLU A 350 18.40 2.00 29.13
C GLU A 350 17.28 2.89 28.57
N ILE A 351 16.26 2.31 27.90
CA ILE A 351 15.08 3.06 27.42
C ILE A 351 14.38 3.75 28.59
N ARG A 352 14.14 3.01 29.70
CA ARG A 352 13.53 3.58 30.93
C ARG A 352 14.35 4.75 31.48
N ARG A 353 15.66 4.55 31.63
CA ARG A 353 16.56 5.60 32.12
C ARG A 353 16.51 6.84 31.22
N LYS A 354 16.52 6.66 29.91
CA LYS A 354 16.42 7.77 28.93
C LYS A 354 15.10 8.52 29.06
N ALA A 355 13.99 7.81 29.30
CA ALA A 355 12.69 8.43 29.60
C ALA A 355 12.71 9.23 30.90
N GLU A 356 13.35 8.69 31.95
CA GLU A 356 13.53 9.35 33.25
C GLU A 356 14.49 10.57 33.16
N GLU A 357 15.38 10.61 32.16
CA GLU A 357 16.28 11.72 31.83
C GLU A 357 15.64 12.74 30.88
N ASP A 358 14.32 12.73 30.71
CA ASP A 358 13.52 13.61 29.84
C ASP A 358 13.85 13.51 28.33
N MET A 359 14.42 12.38 27.85
CA MET A 359 14.58 12.17 26.42
C MET A 359 13.21 12.06 25.74
N PRO A 360 12.95 12.78 24.64
CA PRO A 360 11.72 12.63 23.87
C PRO A 360 11.55 11.19 23.35
N ILE A 361 10.45 10.53 23.69
CA ILE A 361 10.10 9.19 23.23
C ILE A 361 8.70 9.21 22.67
N LEU A 362 8.56 8.86 21.39
CA LEU A 362 7.28 8.63 20.76
C LEU A 362 7.05 7.11 20.63
N ALA A 363 5.97 6.62 21.22
CA ALA A 363 5.56 5.23 21.15
C ALA A 363 4.18 5.10 20.50
N GLU A 364 4.04 4.19 19.55
CA GLU A 364 2.82 4.01 18.77
C GLU A 364 2.41 2.53 18.79
N CYS A 365 1.09 2.24 18.95
CA CYS A 365 0.53 0.90 18.88
C CYS A 365 1.30 -0.09 19.78
N GLY A 366 1.93 -1.13 19.22
CA GLY A 366 2.75 -2.11 19.94
C GLY A 366 4.01 -1.54 20.58
N GLY A 367 4.46 -0.36 20.18
CA GLY A 367 5.58 0.35 20.80
C GLY A 367 5.25 0.93 22.18
N TYR A 368 3.97 1.11 22.46
CA TYR A 368 3.47 1.59 23.75
C TYR A 368 3.45 0.46 24.76
#